data_3bd3b021b471b835ca4f9c572aa3cd75
#
_entry.id   3bd3b021b471b835ca4f9c572aa3cd75
#
_cell.length_a   1.000
_cell.length_b   1.000
_cell.length_c   1.000
_cell.angle_alpha   90.00
_cell.angle_beta   90.00
_cell.angle_gamma   90.00
#
_symmetry.space_group_name_H-M   'P 1'
#
loop_
_entity.id
_entity.type
_entity.pdbx_description
1 polymer ?
#
loop_
_entity_poly.entity_id
_entity_poly.type
_entity_poly.pdbx_seq_one_letter_code
_entity_poly.pdbx_strand_id
1 'polypeptide(L)'
;MKHLLVLLAIMVLTGCNDNTAEQKEFIDRVQANATPSIDPMPEMARFEHFPYSAGRLRSPFVAPQPEVIESRLVQVKNCLHPDPNRPRDPLEKYALDNLAMKGTIKRGETVWALVRAADQGLFRIKKNEYMGLYHGKVISVQADHLELMELIPDGTGCWKERLSKVEMVEAEDVGASEE
;
A
#
# COMPACT_ATOMS: atom_id res chain seq x y z
N MET A 1 59.28 -5.76 -59.29
CA MET A 1 58.53 -5.91 -58.01
C MET A 1 57.93 -4.58 -57.54
N LYS A 2 58.60 -3.45 -57.57
CA LYS A 2 58.04 -2.13 -57.15
C LYS A 2 56.81 -1.71 -57.91
N HIS A 3 56.77 -1.88 -59.26
CA HIS A 3 55.64 -1.47 -60.10
C HIS A 3 54.39 -2.36 -59.88
N LEU A 4 54.59 -3.64 -59.51
CA LEU A 4 53.50 -4.55 -59.20
C LEU A 4 52.79 -4.19 -57.87
N LEU A 5 53.56 -3.74 -56.85
CA LEU A 5 53.04 -3.27 -55.59
C LEU A 5 52.24 -1.94 -55.75
N VAL A 6 52.68 -1.04 -56.61
CA VAL A 6 51.97 0.24 -56.90
C VAL A 6 50.66 -0.05 -57.60
N LEU A 7 50.63 -0.97 -58.55
CA LEU A 7 49.41 -1.38 -59.25
C LEU A 7 48.41 -2.05 -58.33
N LEU A 8 48.88 -2.88 -57.36
CA LEU A 8 48.02 -3.49 -56.36
C LEU A 8 47.43 -2.45 -55.42
N ALA A 9 48.21 -1.44 -55.02
CA ALA A 9 47.76 -0.36 -54.13
C ALA A 9 46.69 0.54 -54.80
N ILE A 10 46.78 0.78 -56.09
CA ILE A 10 45.80 1.56 -56.86
C ILE A 10 44.48 0.76 -56.97
N MET A 11 44.53 -0.57 -57.15
CA MET A 11 43.31 -1.38 -57.20
C MET A 11 42.50 -1.42 -55.90
N VAL A 12 43.14 -1.23 -54.73
CA VAL A 12 42.44 -1.21 -53.41
C VAL A 12 41.74 0.12 -53.18
N LEU A 13 42.15 1.20 -53.81
CA LEU A 13 41.58 2.54 -53.63
C LEU A 13 40.29 2.80 -54.40
N THR A 14 39.92 1.93 -55.36
CA THR A 14 38.69 2.11 -56.15
C THR A 14 37.45 1.38 -55.57
N GLY A 15 37.58 0.77 -54.39
CA GLY A 15 36.56 -0.10 -53.83
C GLY A 15 35.40 0.56 -53.06
N CYS A 16 35.42 1.85 -52.80
CA CYS A 16 34.33 2.54 -52.09
C CYS A 16 33.51 3.41 -53.08
N ASN A 17 32.72 2.77 -53.91
CA ASN A 17 31.65 3.49 -54.57
C ASN A 17 30.39 3.35 -53.70
N ASP A 18 30.22 4.28 -52.75
CA ASP A 18 29.03 4.35 -51.90
C ASP A 18 27.83 4.66 -52.78
N ASN A 19 27.08 3.65 -53.15
CA ASN A 19 25.86 3.75 -53.91
C ASN A 19 24.71 4.27 -53.02
N THR A 20 24.95 5.39 -52.31
CA THR A 20 23.97 6.01 -51.38
C THR A 20 22.93 6.86 -52.14
N ALA A 21 23.08 7.04 -53.46
CA ALA A 21 22.15 7.85 -54.23
C ALA A 21 20.73 7.23 -54.24
N GLU A 22 20.65 5.92 -54.41
CA GLU A 22 19.37 5.19 -54.41
C GLU A 22 18.67 5.22 -53.06
N GLN A 23 19.45 5.14 -52.02
CA GLN A 23 18.93 5.22 -50.65
C GLN A 23 18.43 6.63 -50.32
N LYS A 24 19.11 7.66 -50.75
CA LYS A 24 18.68 9.06 -50.62
C LYS A 24 17.39 9.31 -51.39
N GLU A 25 17.32 8.86 -52.65
CA GLU A 25 16.09 8.98 -53.46
C GLU A 25 14.91 8.26 -52.81
N PHE A 26 15.15 7.09 -52.17
CA PHE A 26 14.10 6.39 -51.41
C PHE A 26 13.63 7.21 -50.22
N ILE A 27 14.56 7.77 -49.44
CA ILE A 27 14.23 8.61 -48.27
C ILE A 27 13.45 9.85 -48.70
N ASP A 28 13.90 10.54 -49.74
CA ASP A 28 13.24 11.74 -50.27
C ASP A 28 11.81 11.42 -50.76
N ARG A 29 11.62 10.26 -51.39
CA ARG A 29 10.31 9.79 -51.85
C ARG A 29 9.38 9.46 -50.69
N VAL A 30 9.90 8.81 -49.62
CA VAL A 30 9.13 8.50 -48.41
C VAL A 30 8.76 9.76 -47.66
N GLN A 31 9.69 10.71 -47.56
CA GLN A 31 9.44 12.00 -46.89
C GLN A 31 8.45 12.88 -47.67
N ALA A 32 8.53 12.89 -49.01
CA ALA A 32 7.58 13.63 -49.83
C ALA A 32 6.15 13.07 -49.76
N ASN A 33 6.02 11.76 -49.52
CA ASN A 33 4.72 11.10 -49.38
C ASN A 33 4.24 11.01 -47.95
N ALA A 34 5.10 11.31 -46.97
CA ALA A 34 4.73 11.39 -45.59
C ALA A 34 3.96 12.69 -45.34
N THR A 35 2.66 12.66 -45.47
CA THR A 35 1.80 13.72 -44.95
C THR A 35 1.79 13.57 -43.41
N PRO A 36 2.37 14.51 -42.66
CA PRO A 36 2.23 14.49 -41.22
C PRO A 36 0.75 14.74 -40.89
N SER A 37 0.00 13.68 -40.71
CA SER A 37 -1.33 13.76 -40.15
C SER A 37 -1.17 13.99 -38.61
N ILE A 38 -0.91 15.24 -38.29
CA ILE A 38 -1.04 15.65 -36.88
C ILE A 38 -2.53 15.93 -36.70
N ASP A 39 -3.19 15.06 -35.93
CA ASP A 39 -4.55 15.32 -35.52
C ASP A 39 -4.62 16.70 -34.86
N PRO A 40 -5.58 17.56 -35.22
CA PRO A 40 -5.72 18.85 -34.62
C PRO A 40 -5.92 18.65 -33.10
N MET A 41 -5.19 19.41 -32.31
CA MET A 41 -5.29 19.38 -30.85
C MET A 41 -6.76 19.59 -30.45
N PRO A 42 -7.34 18.72 -29.62
CA PRO A 42 -8.72 18.88 -29.23
C PRO A 42 -8.89 20.26 -28.58
N GLU A 43 -9.93 20.98 -29.01
CA GLU A 43 -10.27 22.26 -28.38
C GLU A 43 -10.54 22.03 -26.91
N MET A 44 -9.75 22.65 -26.03
CA MET A 44 -9.98 22.61 -24.62
C MET A 44 -11.28 23.35 -24.31
N ALA A 45 -12.24 22.64 -23.72
CA ALA A 45 -13.45 23.27 -23.22
C ALA A 45 -13.07 24.42 -22.27
N ARG A 46 -13.72 25.57 -22.42
CA ARG A 46 -13.50 26.68 -21.50
C ARG A 46 -13.87 26.23 -20.10
N PHE A 47 -12.91 26.28 -19.20
CA PHE A 47 -13.13 25.99 -17.81
C PHE A 47 -13.98 27.12 -17.19
N GLU A 48 -15.20 26.79 -16.82
CA GLU A 48 -16.04 27.69 -16.03
C GLU A 48 -15.69 27.52 -14.56
N HIS A 49 -15.28 28.62 -13.95
CA HIS A 49 -14.99 28.61 -12.51
C HIS A 49 -16.30 28.49 -11.71
N PHE A 50 -16.44 27.38 -11.01
CA PHE A 50 -17.52 27.28 -10.03
C PHE A 50 -17.19 28.15 -8.80
N PRO A 51 -18.08 29.08 -8.39
CA PRO A 51 -17.85 29.82 -7.18
C PRO A 51 -17.87 28.90 -5.97
N TYR A 52 -16.86 29.00 -5.14
CA TYR A 52 -16.80 28.21 -3.90
C TYR A 52 -17.90 28.70 -2.93
N SER A 53 -18.97 27.93 -2.80
CA SER A 53 -20.15 28.29 -1.97
C SER A 53 -20.04 27.78 -0.52
N ALA A 54 -19.06 26.92 -0.23
CA ALA A 54 -18.92 26.31 1.08
C ALA A 54 -18.12 27.13 2.10
N GLY A 55 -17.79 28.41 1.80
CA GLY A 55 -16.99 29.25 2.69
C GLY A 55 -17.62 29.54 4.05
N ARG A 56 -18.96 29.36 4.17
CA ARG A 56 -19.71 29.50 5.42
C ARG A 56 -19.85 28.18 6.19
N LEU A 57 -19.47 27.06 5.58
CA LEU A 57 -19.48 25.77 6.23
C LEU A 57 -18.22 25.62 7.09
N ARG A 58 -18.31 24.73 8.05
CA ARG A 58 -17.18 24.41 8.92
C ARG A 58 -15.99 23.93 8.08
N SER A 59 -14.81 24.49 8.34
CA SER A 59 -13.59 24.05 7.68
C SER A 59 -13.31 22.56 7.99
N PRO A 60 -13.04 21.72 6.99
CA PRO A 60 -12.70 20.32 7.23
C PRO A 60 -11.35 20.12 7.92
N PHE A 61 -10.50 21.17 7.97
CA PHE A 61 -9.19 21.14 8.60
C PHE A 61 -9.20 21.62 10.06
N VAL A 62 -10.33 22.13 10.54
CA VAL A 62 -10.48 22.42 11.98
C VAL A 62 -10.87 21.11 12.66
N ALA A 63 -10.02 20.67 13.59
CA ALA A 63 -10.34 19.49 14.40
C ALA A 63 -11.78 19.60 14.93
N PRO A 64 -12.61 18.56 14.77
CA PRO A 64 -13.94 18.55 15.34
C PRO A 64 -13.79 18.84 16.83
N GLN A 65 -14.44 19.89 17.31
CA GLN A 65 -14.60 19.99 18.75
C GLN A 65 -15.30 18.71 19.20
N PRO A 66 -14.83 18.06 20.26
CA PRO A 66 -15.58 16.95 20.82
C PRO A 66 -16.97 17.48 21.08
N GLU A 67 -17.91 17.09 20.24
CA GLU A 67 -19.32 17.29 20.58
C GLU A 67 -19.43 16.69 21.95
N VAL A 68 -19.96 17.44 22.86
CA VAL A 68 -20.27 16.94 24.22
C VAL A 68 -21.35 15.88 24.02
N ILE A 69 -20.91 14.71 23.60
CA ILE A 69 -21.73 13.49 23.47
C ILE A 69 -22.23 13.09 24.87
N GLU A 70 -21.65 13.67 25.91
CA GLU A 70 -22.03 13.45 27.30
C GLU A 70 -23.52 13.67 27.60
N SER A 71 -24.23 14.47 26.83
CA SER A 71 -25.65 14.70 27.10
C SER A 71 -26.62 13.82 26.31
N ARG A 72 -26.15 13.04 25.34
CA ARG A 72 -26.98 12.09 24.56
C ARG A 72 -26.69 10.61 24.83
N LEU A 73 -25.78 10.29 25.69
CA LEU A 73 -25.72 8.98 26.30
C LEU A 73 -26.88 8.90 27.32
N VAL A 74 -28.09 8.92 26.78
CA VAL A 74 -29.16 8.20 27.45
C VAL A 74 -28.56 6.80 27.65
N GLN A 75 -28.17 6.55 28.90
CA GLN A 75 -27.68 5.27 29.36
C GLN A 75 -28.72 4.23 28.93
N VAL A 76 -28.50 3.64 27.76
CA VAL A 76 -29.18 2.38 27.41
C VAL A 76 -28.51 1.38 28.33
N LYS A 77 -29.10 1.22 29.51
CA LYS A 77 -28.57 0.49 30.66
C LYS A 77 -28.34 -1.00 30.45
N ASN A 78 -28.59 -1.52 29.23
CA ASN A 78 -28.53 -2.95 28.94
C ASN A 78 -27.81 -3.28 27.64
N CYS A 79 -26.86 -2.49 27.16
CA CYS A 79 -26.06 -2.86 26.00
C CYS A 79 -24.59 -3.10 26.36
N LEU A 80 -23.93 -3.82 25.48
CA LEU A 80 -22.52 -4.17 25.62
C LEU A 80 -21.64 -2.92 25.57
N HIS A 81 -20.70 -2.81 26.49
CA HIS A 81 -19.70 -1.75 26.54
C HIS A 81 -18.35 -2.34 26.94
N PRO A 82 -17.25 -1.81 26.40
CA PRO A 82 -15.93 -2.16 26.93
C PRO A 82 -15.80 -1.67 28.38
N ASP A 83 -15.07 -2.43 29.20
CA ASP A 83 -14.81 -2.04 30.57
C ASP A 83 -13.86 -0.83 30.64
N PRO A 84 -14.34 0.35 31.11
CA PRO A 84 -13.52 1.55 31.16
C PRO A 84 -12.44 1.50 32.26
N ASN A 85 -12.57 0.63 33.25
CA ASN A 85 -11.67 0.55 34.37
C ASN A 85 -10.52 -0.45 34.17
N ARG A 86 -10.57 -1.22 33.10
CA ARG A 86 -9.51 -2.17 32.77
C ARG A 86 -8.24 -1.43 32.29
N PRO A 87 -7.06 -1.75 32.84
CA PRO A 87 -5.80 -1.26 32.27
C PRO A 87 -5.67 -1.76 30.83
N ARG A 88 -5.19 -0.90 29.96
CA ARG A 88 -4.97 -1.26 28.57
C ARG A 88 -3.66 -2.00 28.38
N ASP A 89 -3.71 -3.04 27.57
CA ASP A 89 -2.53 -3.79 27.17
C ASP A 89 -1.71 -3.00 26.11
N PRO A 90 -0.40 -3.21 26.01
CA PRO A 90 0.46 -2.47 25.10
C PRO A 90 0.05 -2.57 23.63
N LEU A 91 -0.56 -3.68 23.21
CA LEU A 91 -0.99 -3.92 21.83
C LEU A 91 -2.34 -3.25 21.48
N GLU A 92 -3.06 -2.72 22.45
CA GLU A 92 -4.33 -1.99 22.20
C GLU A 92 -4.13 -0.58 21.61
N LYS A 93 -2.91 -0.09 21.52
CA LYS A 93 -2.59 1.20 20.87
C LYS A 93 -2.43 1.10 19.36
N TYR A 94 -2.37 -0.11 18.81
CA TYR A 94 -2.20 -0.35 17.39
C TYR A 94 -3.50 -0.86 16.75
N ALA A 95 -3.78 -0.46 15.49
CA ALA A 95 -4.82 -1.09 14.70
C ALA A 95 -4.41 -2.54 14.36
N LEU A 96 -5.38 -3.44 14.19
CA LEU A 96 -5.08 -4.85 13.86
C LEU A 96 -4.27 -4.99 12.58
N ASP A 97 -4.53 -4.15 11.57
CA ASP A 97 -3.83 -4.14 10.29
C ASP A 97 -2.33 -3.79 10.44
N ASN A 98 -1.96 -3.17 11.56
CA ASN A 98 -0.58 -2.83 11.90
C ASN A 98 0.09 -3.87 12.81
N LEU A 99 -0.55 -4.99 13.01
CA LEU A 99 -0.09 -6.10 13.85
C LEU A 99 0.05 -7.36 13.00
N ALA A 100 1.22 -7.94 12.97
CA ALA A 100 1.51 -9.16 12.22
C ALA A 100 1.95 -10.28 13.15
N MET A 101 1.25 -11.40 13.12
CA MET A 101 1.70 -12.60 13.82
C MET A 101 2.93 -13.18 13.12
N LYS A 102 3.98 -13.47 13.88
CA LYS A 102 5.26 -13.99 13.38
C LYS A 102 5.55 -15.42 13.82
N GLY A 103 4.74 -15.95 14.70
CA GLY A 103 4.89 -17.31 15.19
C GLY A 103 4.27 -17.51 16.57
N THR A 104 4.50 -18.69 17.11
CA THR A 104 4.02 -19.07 18.45
C THR A 104 5.15 -19.58 19.33
N ILE A 105 5.02 -19.37 20.63
CA ILE A 105 5.90 -19.97 21.64
C ILE A 105 5.03 -20.76 22.62
N LYS A 106 5.37 -22.01 22.84
CA LYS A 106 4.71 -22.85 23.83
C LYS A 106 5.64 -23.10 25.03
N ARG A 107 5.11 -22.85 26.23
CA ARG A 107 5.80 -23.19 27.48
C ARG A 107 4.82 -23.86 28.42
N GLY A 108 5.02 -25.15 28.67
CA GLY A 108 4.03 -25.95 29.36
C GLY A 108 2.72 -26.03 28.61
N GLU A 109 1.62 -25.69 29.21
CA GLU A 109 0.28 -25.68 28.61
C GLU A 109 -0.09 -24.32 27.98
N THR A 110 0.73 -23.29 28.21
CA THR A 110 0.43 -21.94 27.72
C THR A 110 1.09 -21.72 26.35
N VAL A 111 0.28 -21.23 25.40
CA VAL A 111 0.73 -20.82 24.07
C VAL A 111 0.64 -19.31 23.97
N TRP A 112 1.71 -18.68 23.53
CA TRP A 112 1.79 -17.26 23.20
C TRP A 112 1.95 -17.09 21.69
N ALA A 113 1.23 -16.12 21.13
CA ALA A 113 1.56 -15.60 19.81
C ALA A 113 2.66 -14.54 19.94
N LEU A 114 3.59 -14.54 18.99
CA LEU A 114 4.53 -13.46 18.76
C LEU A 114 3.92 -12.51 17.77
N VAL A 115 3.67 -11.29 18.18
CA VAL A 115 3.06 -10.25 17.33
C VAL A 115 4.05 -9.11 17.16
N ARG A 116 4.33 -8.76 15.93
CA ARG A 116 5.14 -7.59 15.57
C ARG A 116 4.22 -6.41 15.26
N ALA A 117 4.46 -5.29 15.90
CA ALA A 117 3.77 -4.03 15.64
C ALA A 117 4.48 -3.21 14.54
N ALA A 118 3.81 -2.19 14.03
CA ALA A 118 4.33 -1.32 12.96
C ALA A 118 5.64 -0.61 13.34
N ASP A 119 5.85 -0.33 14.62
CA ASP A 119 7.09 0.26 15.15
C ASP A 119 8.23 -0.75 15.34
N GLN A 120 8.11 -1.95 14.75
CA GLN A 120 9.03 -3.08 14.85
C GLN A 120 9.10 -3.72 16.25
N GLY A 121 8.28 -3.26 17.21
CA GLY A 121 8.17 -3.88 18.52
C GLY A 121 7.64 -5.32 18.41
N LEU A 122 8.31 -6.27 19.08
CA LEU A 122 7.89 -7.66 19.15
C LEU A 122 7.27 -7.92 20.55
N PHE A 123 6.03 -8.33 20.54
CA PHE A 123 5.23 -8.56 21.75
C PHE A 123 4.80 -10.02 21.83
N ARG A 124 4.60 -10.49 23.04
CA ARG A 124 3.99 -11.80 23.30
C ARG A 124 2.59 -11.58 23.82
N ILE A 125 1.64 -12.29 23.24
CA ILE A 125 0.25 -12.24 23.64
C ILE A 125 -0.32 -13.65 23.79
N LYS A 126 -1.18 -13.86 24.75
CA LYS A 126 -1.85 -15.14 25.03
C LYS A 126 -3.36 -14.98 25.12
N LYS A 127 -4.04 -16.08 25.25
CA LYS A 127 -5.48 -16.11 25.50
C LYS A 127 -5.88 -15.22 26.67
N ASN A 128 -6.97 -14.49 26.55
CA ASN A 128 -7.57 -13.52 27.46
C ASN A 128 -6.80 -12.18 27.61
N GLU A 129 -5.71 -11.95 26.90
CA GLU A 129 -5.09 -10.63 26.75
C GLU A 129 -5.74 -9.86 25.61
N TYR A 130 -5.43 -8.56 25.50
CA TYR A 130 -6.11 -7.67 24.56
C TYR A 130 -5.16 -7.06 23.56
N MET A 131 -5.66 -6.86 22.33
CA MET A 131 -4.94 -6.19 21.25
C MET A 131 -5.90 -5.49 20.29
N GLY A 132 -5.39 -4.52 19.55
CA GLY A 132 -6.19 -3.75 18.60
C GLY A 132 -6.97 -2.60 19.24
N LEU A 133 -7.28 -1.59 18.43
CA LEU A 133 -7.98 -0.37 18.88
C LEU A 133 -9.40 -0.64 19.40
N TYR A 134 -10.00 -1.73 18.96
CA TYR A 134 -11.38 -2.10 19.29
C TYR A 134 -11.48 -3.13 20.42
N HIS A 135 -10.61 -3.03 21.42
CA HIS A 135 -10.65 -3.88 22.61
C HIS A 135 -10.66 -5.39 22.29
N GLY A 136 -9.94 -5.81 21.26
CA GLY A 136 -9.93 -7.18 20.78
C GLY A 136 -9.37 -8.14 21.81
N LYS A 137 -10.22 -8.96 22.44
CA LYS A 137 -9.85 -10.00 23.41
C LYS A 137 -9.44 -11.27 22.67
N VAL A 138 -8.23 -11.76 22.90
CA VAL A 138 -7.74 -13.01 22.32
C VAL A 138 -8.52 -14.19 22.89
N ILE A 139 -9.20 -14.93 21.99
CA ILE A 139 -9.99 -16.12 22.33
C ILE A 139 -9.13 -17.36 22.21
N SER A 140 -8.37 -17.48 21.13
CA SER A 140 -7.52 -18.62 20.86
C SER A 140 -6.22 -18.21 20.18
N VAL A 141 -5.15 -18.99 20.40
CA VAL A 141 -3.87 -18.87 19.70
C VAL A 141 -3.61 -20.20 19.03
N GLN A 142 -3.65 -20.21 17.69
CA GLN A 142 -3.35 -21.37 16.85
C GLN A 142 -1.91 -21.27 16.31
N ALA A 143 -1.47 -22.30 15.61
CA ALA A 143 -0.12 -22.31 15.04
C ALA A 143 0.09 -21.28 13.94
N ASP A 144 -0.95 -21.03 13.15
CA ASP A 144 -0.98 -20.23 11.93
C ASP A 144 -1.75 -18.90 12.07
N HIS A 145 -2.56 -18.76 13.12
CA HIS A 145 -3.35 -17.55 13.36
C HIS A 145 -3.72 -17.39 14.84
N LEU A 146 -4.20 -16.23 15.19
CA LEU A 146 -4.90 -15.97 16.45
C LEU A 146 -6.32 -15.43 16.17
N GLU A 147 -7.24 -15.82 17.01
CA GLU A 147 -8.63 -15.35 16.95
C GLU A 147 -8.90 -14.42 18.12
N LEU A 148 -9.63 -13.35 17.82
CA LEU A 148 -9.99 -12.35 18.83
C LEU A 148 -11.43 -11.88 18.66
N MET A 149 -12.06 -11.50 19.75
CA MET A 149 -13.36 -10.86 19.78
C MET A 149 -13.17 -9.38 19.98
N GLU A 150 -13.52 -8.57 18.98
CA GLU A 150 -13.48 -7.11 19.05
C GLU A 150 -14.84 -6.55 19.45
N LEU A 151 -14.81 -5.41 20.11
CA LEU A 151 -15.99 -4.61 20.41
C LEU A 151 -16.02 -3.41 19.46
N ILE A 152 -16.98 -3.36 18.56
CA ILE A 152 -17.13 -2.29 17.58
C ILE A 152 -18.32 -1.43 17.94
N PRO A 153 -18.20 -0.08 17.96
CA PRO A 153 -19.33 0.80 18.20
C PRO A 153 -20.37 0.65 17.09
N ASP A 154 -21.63 0.54 17.47
CA ASP A 154 -22.75 0.37 16.53
C ASP A 154 -23.35 1.70 16.04
N GLY A 155 -22.81 2.82 16.50
CA GLY A 155 -23.27 4.17 16.16
C GLY A 155 -24.47 4.67 17.01
N THR A 156 -25.07 3.83 17.82
CA THR A 156 -26.19 4.22 18.71
C THR A 156 -25.76 4.45 20.17
N GLY A 157 -24.47 4.27 20.45
CA GLY A 157 -23.88 4.36 21.79
C GLY A 157 -23.65 3.00 22.43
N CYS A 158 -23.98 1.91 21.74
CA CYS A 158 -23.70 0.55 22.15
C CYS A 158 -22.58 -0.09 21.31
N TRP A 159 -22.15 -1.28 21.69
CA TRP A 159 -21.08 -2.00 21.04
C TRP A 159 -21.54 -3.38 20.58
N LYS A 160 -20.95 -3.87 19.51
CA LYS A 160 -21.23 -5.21 18.94
C LYS A 160 -19.94 -6.02 18.93
N GLU A 161 -20.10 -7.31 19.21
CA GLU A 161 -18.99 -8.24 19.08
C GLU A 161 -18.73 -8.57 17.61
N ARG A 162 -17.46 -8.60 17.24
CA ARG A 162 -16.98 -9.05 15.93
C ARG A 162 -15.83 -10.03 16.15
N LEU A 163 -15.96 -11.23 15.57
CA LEU A 163 -14.86 -12.16 15.49
C LEU A 163 -13.88 -11.69 14.43
N SER A 164 -12.62 -11.52 14.79
CA SER A 164 -11.52 -11.14 13.90
C SER A 164 -10.40 -12.16 14.01
N LYS A 165 -9.60 -12.27 12.94
CA LYS A 165 -8.49 -13.20 12.84
C LYS A 165 -7.24 -12.44 12.42
N VAL A 166 -6.12 -12.74 13.05
CA VAL A 166 -4.79 -12.25 12.62
C VAL A 166 -3.98 -13.46 12.19
N GLU A 167 -3.69 -13.53 10.90
CA GLU A 167 -2.95 -14.62 10.30
C GLU A 167 -1.44 -14.45 10.49
N MET A 168 -0.73 -15.58 10.51
CA MET A 168 0.72 -15.57 10.55
C MET A 168 1.28 -15.14 9.18
N VAL A 169 2.09 -14.10 9.20
CA VAL A 169 2.85 -13.69 8.03
C VAL A 169 4.18 -14.44 8.05
N GLU A 170 4.34 -15.39 7.16
CA GLU A 170 5.61 -16.08 6.93
C GLU A 170 6.68 -15.03 6.60
N ALA A 171 7.89 -15.23 7.12
CA ALA A 171 9.03 -14.45 6.65
C ALA A 171 9.21 -14.82 5.17
N GLU A 172 9.01 -13.86 4.26
CA GLU A 172 9.52 -14.05 2.90
C GLU A 172 10.99 -14.39 3.03
N ASP A 173 11.36 -15.57 2.55
CA ASP A 173 12.76 -15.93 2.36
C ASP A 173 13.37 -14.81 1.52
N VAL A 174 14.13 -13.95 2.18
CA VAL A 174 15.04 -13.04 1.48
C VAL A 174 16.03 -13.96 0.81
N GLY A 175 15.71 -14.29 -0.45
CA GLY A 175 16.52 -15.14 -1.29
C GLY A 175 17.95 -14.69 -1.19
N ALA A 176 18.80 -15.58 -0.67
CA ALA A 176 20.22 -15.48 -0.82
C ALA A 176 20.48 -15.39 -2.32
N SER A 177 20.77 -14.18 -2.79
CA SER A 177 21.46 -14.01 -4.07
C SER A 177 22.84 -14.59 -3.85
N GLU A 178 23.01 -15.84 -4.27
CA GLU A 178 24.33 -16.44 -4.46
C GLU A 178 25.08 -15.60 -5.49
N GLU A 179 26.29 -15.20 -5.08
CA GLU A 179 27.34 -14.67 -5.95
C GLU A 179 27.80 -15.72 -6.98
#